data_7bda090ed99e89ffbe99af3fcb35975d
#
_entry.id   7bda090ed99e89ffbe99af3fcb35975d
#
_cell.length_a   1.000
_cell.length_b   1.000
_cell.length_c   1.000
_cell.angle_alpha   90.00
_cell.angle_beta   90.00
_cell.angle_gamma   90.00
#
_symmetry.space_group_name_H-M   'P 1'
#
loop_
_entity.id
_entity.type
_entity.pdbx_description
1 polymer ?
#
loop_
_entity_poly.entity_id
_entity_poly.type
_entity_poly.pdbx_seq_one_letter_code
_entity_poly.pdbx_strand_id
1 'polypeptide(L)'
;MCIRDSPFTMARKGALIDVKPVNMLAEVVKSLVAKSNINKEDIEDIVIGCAFQVGEQCFNIGKLVTFLTDMKIQTSGMTVDRWCGSSMEAIHIAAGKIAMGSGKVFICGGVESMTRVNTGFDSLPYPYDGKDNPNVYFSMGTTAENVAKKYNISRKEQQEFAIQSHTKAHEAQSSGKFKNEIVPIGDCDVDGNIRPNSTQEKLDGLKLAFDQEGTVTAATSSPLTDGASAVLICEENYAKENNLEILGRIVSTAVEGCKPDYMGLGPIGASKKALQRANLTIDKIDIVEINEAFASQSIACVKDLGIDLKKVNLDGGALALGHPLGAPGSR
;
A
#
# COMPACT_ATOMS: atom_id res chain seq x y z
N MET A 1 -0.63 -8.55 16.92
CA MET A 1 -0.21 -7.61 15.86
C MET A 1 -0.96 -6.30 16.08
N CYS A 2 -0.34 -5.17 15.94
CA CYS A 2 -1.00 -3.86 16.04
C CYS A 2 -0.77 -3.14 14.71
N ILE A 3 -1.78 -2.49 14.17
CA ILE A 3 -1.70 -1.74 12.92
C ILE A 3 -1.95 -0.27 13.25
N ARG A 4 -1.17 0.63 12.70
CA ARG A 4 -1.33 2.08 12.77
C ARG A 4 -1.00 2.70 11.43
N ASP A 5 -1.75 3.71 11.07
CA ASP A 5 -1.51 4.52 9.88
C ASP A 5 -1.74 6.00 10.15
N SER A 6 -1.19 6.84 9.32
CA SER A 6 -1.59 8.23 9.24
C SER A 6 -2.89 8.34 8.44
N PRO A 7 -3.60 9.45 8.50
CA PRO A 7 -4.54 9.79 7.43
C PRO A 7 -3.83 9.72 6.08
N PHE A 8 -4.52 9.23 5.05
CA PHE A 8 -4.06 9.30 3.67
C PHE A 8 -4.71 10.52 3.01
N THR A 9 -3.90 11.47 2.57
CA THR A 9 -4.42 12.73 2.00
C THR A 9 -3.86 13.00 0.62
N MET A 10 -4.63 13.74 -0.19
CA MET A 10 -4.22 14.06 -1.55
C MET A 10 -2.91 14.84 -1.56
N ALA A 11 -1.95 14.35 -2.32
CA ALA A 11 -0.68 15.04 -2.52
C ALA A 11 -0.90 16.44 -3.12
N ARG A 12 -0.06 17.39 -2.71
CA ARG A 12 -0.06 18.80 -3.15
C ARG A 12 -1.30 19.63 -2.81
N LYS A 13 -2.30 19.04 -2.13
CA LYS A 13 -3.57 19.71 -1.79
C LYS A 13 -4.15 19.30 -0.44
N GLY A 14 -3.72 18.17 0.11
CA GLY A 14 -4.25 17.64 1.36
C GLY A 14 -3.61 18.24 2.61
N ALA A 15 -4.04 17.79 3.77
CA ALA A 15 -3.60 18.33 5.07
C ALA A 15 -2.14 17.95 5.41
N LEU A 16 -1.52 17.00 4.73
CA LEU A 16 -0.17 16.52 5.05
C LEU A 16 0.95 17.15 4.20
N ILE A 17 0.65 18.13 3.37
CA ILE A 17 1.61 18.75 2.42
C ILE A 17 2.85 19.35 3.10
N ASP A 18 2.70 19.86 4.32
CA ASP A 18 3.78 20.48 5.09
C ASP A 18 4.45 19.51 6.07
N VAL A 19 4.00 18.25 6.13
CA VAL A 19 4.55 17.25 7.04
C VAL A 19 5.68 16.48 6.36
N LYS A 20 6.86 16.48 6.97
CA LYS A 20 7.99 15.67 6.47
C LYS A 20 7.66 14.18 6.56
N PRO A 21 8.00 13.37 5.54
CA PRO A 21 7.71 11.93 5.53
C PRO A 21 8.22 11.21 6.78
N VAL A 22 9.44 11.49 7.20
CA VAL A 22 10.04 10.86 8.38
C VAL A 22 9.32 11.22 9.68
N ASN A 23 8.78 12.45 9.80
CA ASN A 23 8.00 12.86 10.98
C ASN A 23 6.63 12.17 11.00
N MET A 24 5.96 12.10 9.86
CA MET A 24 4.69 11.38 9.71
C MET A 24 4.86 9.90 10.10
N LEU A 25 5.89 9.24 9.60
CA LEU A 25 6.22 7.86 9.95
C LEU A 25 6.57 7.73 11.44
N ALA A 26 7.30 8.68 12.02
CA ALA A 26 7.65 8.65 13.44
C ALA A 26 6.42 8.70 14.35
N GLU A 27 5.42 9.52 14.05
CA GLU A 27 4.18 9.59 14.84
C GLU A 27 3.39 8.26 14.75
N VAL A 28 3.33 7.65 13.57
CA VAL A 28 2.71 6.34 13.39
C VAL A 28 3.44 5.25 14.21
N VAL A 29 4.77 5.20 14.15
CA VAL A 29 5.59 4.24 14.91
C VAL A 29 5.48 4.45 16.41
N LYS A 30 5.53 5.70 16.91
CA LYS A 30 5.31 6.02 18.33
C LYS A 30 3.95 5.51 18.83
N SER A 31 2.89 5.78 18.06
CA SER A 31 1.55 5.31 18.40
C SER A 31 1.44 3.79 18.37
N LEU A 32 2.09 3.13 17.41
CA LEU A 32 2.15 1.67 17.32
C LEU A 32 2.77 1.07 18.58
N VAL A 33 3.93 1.57 18.98
CA VAL A 33 4.65 1.09 20.20
C VAL A 33 3.82 1.34 21.45
N ALA A 34 3.27 2.55 21.61
CA ALA A 34 2.47 2.91 22.77
C ALA A 34 1.21 2.04 22.92
N LYS A 35 0.55 1.69 21.81
CA LYS A 35 -0.70 0.91 21.86
C LYS A 35 -0.49 -0.61 21.88
N SER A 36 0.65 -1.10 21.43
CA SER A 36 0.94 -2.54 21.41
C SER A 36 1.36 -3.10 22.76
N ASN A 37 1.64 -2.25 23.74
CA ASN A 37 2.23 -2.62 25.04
C ASN A 37 3.55 -3.41 24.92
N ILE A 38 4.26 -3.26 23.80
CA ILE A 38 5.53 -3.91 23.57
C ILE A 38 6.64 -3.19 24.32
N ASN A 39 7.58 -3.94 24.87
CA ASN A 39 8.83 -3.33 25.33
C ASN A 39 9.65 -2.89 24.11
N LYS A 40 9.81 -1.59 23.92
CA LYS A 40 10.57 -1.05 22.78
C LYS A 40 12.03 -1.52 22.72
N GLU A 41 12.58 -1.95 23.86
CA GLU A 41 13.95 -2.51 23.93
C GLU A 41 14.07 -3.85 23.21
N ASP A 42 12.96 -4.54 22.97
CA ASP A 42 12.93 -5.83 22.27
C ASP A 42 12.84 -5.67 20.75
N ILE A 43 12.58 -4.45 20.27
CA ILE A 43 12.49 -4.16 18.83
C ILE A 43 13.90 -4.21 18.24
N GLU A 44 14.13 -5.16 17.33
CA GLU A 44 15.43 -5.42 16.72
C GLU A 44 15.66 -4.60 15.46
N ASP A 45 14.61 -4.43 14.65
CA ASP A 45 14.73 -3.76 13.37
C ASP A 45 13.43 -3.06 12.98
N ILE A 46 13.55 -1.93 12.27
CA ILE A 46 12.45 -1.20 11.65
C ILE A 46 12.63 -1.28 10.13
N VAL A 47 11.74 -2.01 9.46
CA VAL A 47 11.80 -2.23 8.00
C VAL A 47 10.71 -1.41 7.31
N ILE A 48 11.12 -0.41 6.55
CA ILE A 48 10.20 0.58 5.97
C ILE A 48 10.24 0.54 4.45
N GLY A 49 9.06 0.35 3.86
CA GLY A 49 8.84 0.51 2.43
C GLY A 49 8.80 1.98 2.01
N CYS A 50 9.54 2.32 0.96
CA CYS A 50 9.51 3.64 0.34
C CYS A 50 9.87 3.51 -1.14
N ALA A 51 8.98 3.96 -2.02
CA ALA A 51 9.18 3.80 -3.46
C ALA A 51 10.11 4.86 -4.04
N PHE A 52 10.00 6.11 -3.61
CA PHE A 52 10.86 7.20 -4.04
C PHE A 52 11.87 7.57 -2.95
N GLN A 53 12.98 6.85 -2.89
CA GLN A 53 14.05 7.09 -1.92
C GLN A 53 14.93 8.29 -2.33
N VAL A 54 14.29 9.44 -2.57
CA VAL A 54 14.94 10.68 -3.01
C VAL A 54 14.53 11.86 -2.12
N GLY A 55 15.29 12.93 -2.14
CA GLY A 55 14.98 14.15 -1.37
C GLY A 55 14.82 13.86 0.13
N GLU A 56 13.68 14.22 0.71
CA GLU A 56 13.41 14.00 2.15
C GLU A 56 13.15 12.53 2.53
N GLN A 57 13.09 11.63 1.57
CA GLN A 57 12.92 10.18 1.78
C GLN A 57 14.22 9.38 1.56
N CYS A 58 15.33 10.04 1.29
CA CYS A 58 16.63 9.39 1.14
C CYS A 58 17.30 9.06 2.51
N PHE A 59 18.54 8.58 2.47
CA PHE A 59 19.36 8.25 3.66
C PHE A 59 18.78 7.17 4.57
N ASN A 60 18.11 6.16 4.02
CA ASN A 60 17.54 5.07 4.80
C ASN A 60 16.53 5.58 5.85
N ILE A 61 15.36 6.03 5.38
CA ILE A 61 14.31 6.59 6.23
C ILE A 61 13.90 5.62 7.36
N GLY A 62 14.00 4.29 7.14
CA GLY A 62 13.79 3.28 8.18
C GLY A 62 14.77 3.39 9.34
N LYS A 63 16.02 3.79 9.10
CA LYS A 63 16.97 4.06 10.19
C LYS A 63 16.73 5.44 10.80
N LEU A 64 16.43 6.45 9.99
CA LEU A 64 16.20 7.80 10.50
C LEU A 64 15.05 7.83 11.51
N VAL A 65 13.99 7.06 11.28
CA VAL A 65 12.84 7.01 12.20
C VAL A 65 13.20 6.44 13.58
N THR A 66 14.20 5.57 13.69
CA THR A 66 14.62 5.03 14.99
C THR A 66 15.09 6.13 15.95
N PHE A 67 15.72 7.18 15.44
CA PHE A 67 16.18 8.32 16.24
C PHE A 67 15.02 9.23 16.68
N LEU A 68 13.96 9.33 15.88
CA LEU A 68 12.80 10.17 16.17
C LEU A 68 11.78 9.50 17.09
N THR A 69 11.96 8.20 17.34
CA THR A 69 11.06 7.37 18.16
C THR A 69 11.70 6.86 19.43
N ASP A 70 12.86 7.42 19.78
CA ASP A 70 13.62 7.07 20.99
C ASP A 70 13.87 5.55 21.14
N MET A 71 14.16 4.88 20.01
CA MET A 71 14.58 3.49 20.03
C MET A 71 16.00 3.38 20.60
N LYS A 72 16.33 2.23 21.20
CA LYS A 72 17.71 1.98 21.59
C LYS A 72 18.66 2.08 20.39
N ILE A 73 19.89 2.47 20.64
CA ILE A 73 20.89 2.66 19.57
C ILE A 73 21.15 1.37 18.76
N GLN A 74 20.95 0.22 19.39
CA GLN A 74 21.10 -1.10 18.76
C GLN A 74 19.96 -1.45 17.81
N THR A 75 18.78 -0.80 17.92
CA THR A 75 17.70 -1.03 16.98
C THR A 75 18.16 -0.64 15.59
N SER A 76 18.19 -1.61 14.70
CA SER A 76 18.54 -1.37 13.30
C SER A 76 17.38 -0.76 12.53
N GLY A 77 17.63 -0.35 11.31
CA GLY A 77 16.60 0.18 10.42
C GLY A 77 17.02 0.04 8.97
N MET A 78 16.09 -0.32 8.12
CA MET A 78 16.32 -0.39 6.69
C MET A 78 15.15 0.17 5.88
N THR A 79 15.45 0.63 4.69
CA THR A 79 14.45 1.02 3.71
C THR A 79 14.45 0.02 2.57
N VAL A 80 13.27 -0.42 2.16
CA VAL A 80 13.09 -1.39 1.07
C VAL A 80 12.23 -0.79 -0.02
N ASP A 81 12.58 -1.09 -1.28
CA ASP A 81 11.83 -0.68 -2.45
C ASP A 81 11.34 -1.91 -3.23
N ARG A 82 10.04 -1.99 -3.38
CA ARG A 82 9.30 -2.82 -4.34
C ARG A 82 8.11 -2.01 -4.87
N TRP A 83 8.34 -0.74 -5.13
CA TRP A 83 7.30 0.22 -5.52
C TRP A 83 6.05 0.10 -4.62
N CYS A 84 4.86 -0.06 -5.20
CA CYS A 84 3.59 -0.19 -4.48
C CYS A 84 3.52 -1.39 -3.51
N GLY A 85 4.42 -2.36 -3.62
CA GLY A 85 4.54 -3.52 -2.73
C GLY A 85 5.55 -3.37 -1.61
N SER A 86 6.16 -2.20 -1.43
CA SER A 86 7.33 -2.02 -0.53
C SER A 86 7.03 -2.35 0.92
N SER A 87 5.93 -1.86 1.51
CA SER A 87 5.61 -2.18 2.90
C SER A 87 5.15 -3.63 3.11
N MET A 88 4.53 -4.24 2.11
CA MET A 88 4.27 -5.68 2.12
C MET A 88 5.60 -6.47 2.10
N GLU A 89 6.58 -6.06 1.30
CA GLU A 89 7.92 -6.66 1.30
C GLU A 89 8.62 -6.50 2.65
N ALA A 90 8.43 -5.37 3.33
CA ALA A 90 8.93 -5.19 4.70
C ALA A 90 8.40 -6.27 5.65
N ILE A 91 7.12 -6.62 5.55
CA ILE A 91 6.50 -7.71 6.31
C ILE A 91 7.08 -9.06 5.91
N HIS A 92 7.30 -9.32 4.61
CA HIS A 92 7.92 -10.55 4.12
C HIS A 92 9.34 -10.74 4.66
N ILE A 93 10.13 -9.66 4.72
CA ILE A 93 11.49 -9.67 5.28
C ILE A 93 11.46 -10.02 6.76
N ALA A 94 10.59 -9.40 7.56
CA ALA A 94 10.46 -9.68 8.98
C ALA A 94 10.03 -11.14 9.22
N ALA A 95 9.04 -11.63 8.48
CA ALA A 95 8.61 -13.03 8.56
C ALA A 95 9.75 -14.00 8.23
N GLY A 96 10.54 -13.70 7.22
CA GLY A 96 11.74 -14.48 6.85
C GLY A 96 12.81 -14.45 7.94
N LYS A 97 13.11 -13.28 8.53
CA LYS A 97 14.07 -13.16 9.64
C LYS A 97 13.62 -13.97 10.86
N ILE A 98 12.33 -13.90 11.24
CA ILE A 98 11.76 -14.69 12.33
C ILE A 98 11.88 -16.19 12.04
N ALA A 99 11.52 -16.63 10.85
CA ALA A 99 11.62 -18.04 10.44
C ALA A 99 13.06 -18.58 10.47
N MET A 100 14.06 -17.72 10.24
CA MET A 100 15.49 -18.05 10.31
C MET A 100 16.07 -17.90 11.72
N GLY A 101 15.30 -17.48 12.71
CA GLY A 101 15.80 -17.18 14.06
C GLY A 101 16.71 -15.95 14.14
N SER A 102 16.58 -15.02 13.15
CA SER A 102 17.40 -13.81 13.07
C SER A 102 16.70 -12.60 13.68
N GLY A 103 15.93 -12.80 14.73
CA GLY A 103 15.22 -11.81 15.50
C GLY A 103 13.78 -12.24 15.79
N LYS A 104 13.17 -11.57 16.76
CA LYS A 104 11.82 -11.92 17.26
C LYS A 104 10.79 -10.81 17.06
N VAL A 105 11.21 -9.55 17.03
CA VAL A 105 10.30 -8.38 17.07
C VAL A 105 10.75 -7.34 16.06
N PHE A 106 9.83 -6.97 15.16
CA PHE A 106 10.07 -6.04 14.07
C PHE A 106 8.91 -5.04 13.94
N ILE A 107 9.24 -3.80 13.61
CA ILE A 107 8.24 -2.87 13.08
C ILE A 107 8.40 -2.87 11.56
N CYS A 108 7.32 -3.16 10.85
CA CYS A 108 7.25 -3.10 9.41
C CYS A 108 6.26 -2.02 8.99
N GLY A 109 6.54 -1.35 7.91
CA GLY A 109 5.63 -0.30 7.48
C GLY A 109 6.06 0.32 6.16
N GLY A 110 5.46 1.45 5.85
CA GLY A 110 5.85 2.22 4.69
C GLY A 110 5.47 3.68 4.80
N VAL A 111 6.10 4.49 3.99
CA VAL A 111 5.84 5.92 3.91
C VAL A 111 6.04 6.41 2.49
N GLU A 112 5.20 7.32 2.08
CA GLU A 112 5.40 8.09 0.85
C GLU A 112 4.81 9.47 1.00
N SER A 113 5.55 10.50 0.56
CA SER A 113 4.99 11.82 0.30
C SER A 113 5.18 12.15 -1.17
N MET A 114 4.12 12.03 -1.94
CA MET A 114 4.11 12.43 -3.35
C MET A 114 4.08 13.96 -3.52
N THR A 115 3.93 14.69 -2.41
CA THR A 115 4.01 16.15 -2.36
C THR A 115 5.46 16.63 -2.30
N ARG A 116 6.27 16.05 -1.42
CA ARG A 116 7.56 16.60 -1.00
C ARG A 116 8.75 15.99 -1.74
N VAL A 117 8.52 14.99 -2.56
CA VAL A 117 9.57 14.38 -3.38
C VAL A 117 9.35 14.66 -4.86
N ASN A 118 10.45 14.84 -5.58
CA ASN A 118 10.39 14.89 -7.03
C ASN A 118 10.23 13.47 -7.57
N THR A 119 9.12 13.21 -8.24
CA THR A 119 8.83 11.91 -8.88
C THR A 119 9.30 11.82 -10.33
N GLY A 120 9.97 12.85 -10.82
CA GLY A 120 10.63 12.85 -12.11
C GLY A 120 12.02 12.19 -12.04
N PHE A 121 12.52 11.74 -13.16
CA PHE A 121 13.86 11.18 -13.29
C PHE A 121 14.70 12.10 -14.18
N ASP A 122 15.85 12.53 -13.69
CA ASP A 122 16.80 13.34 -14.48
C ASP A 122 17.47 12.48 -15.58
N SER A 123 17.61 11.18 -15.32
CA SER A 123 18.09 10.19 -16.28
C SER A 123 17.48 8.83 -16.00
N LEU A 124 17.29 8.04 -17.03
CA LEU A 124 16.84 6.65 -16.89
C LEU A 124 18.05 5.74 -16.66
N PRO A 125 18.04 4.92 -15.57
CA PRO A 125 19.21 4.11 -15.22
C PRO A 125 19.46 2.96 -16.19
N TYR A 126 18.45 2.48 -16.87
CA TYR A 126 18.55 1.39 -17.83
C TYR A 126 18.62 1.97 -19.26
N PRO A 127 19.66 1.66 -20.04
CA PRO A 127 19.76 2.13 -21.41
C PRO A 127 18.59 1.60 -22.23
N TYR A 128 17.80 2.49 -22.76
CA TYR A 128 16.69 2.16 -23.63
C TYR A 128 17.14 2.26 -25.08
N ASP A 129 17.58 1.14 -25.64
CA ASP A 129 17.98 1.06 -27.04
C ASP A 129 16.85 0.62 -28.00
N GLY A 130 15.65 0.42 -27.46
CA GLY A 130 14.46 0.09 -28.21
C GLY A 130 14.36 -1.37 -28.67
N LYS A 131 15.27 -2.25 -28.27
CA LYS A 131 15.31 -3.61 -28.81
C LYS A 131 14.83 -4.71 -27.86
N ASP A 132 15.26 -4.72 -26.59
CA ASP A 132 15.06 -5.87 -25.74
C ASP A 132 13.96 -5.76 -24.66
N ASN A 133 13.61 -4.57 -24.18
CA ASN A 133 12.49 -4.34 -23.27
C ASN A 133 11.96 -2.90 -23.42
N PRO A 134 11.32 -2.58 -24.52
CA PRO A 134 10.91 -1.19 -24.84
C PRO A 134 9.97 -0.57 -23.82
N ASN A 135 9.30 -1.36 -23.01
CA ASN A 135 8.14 -0.95 -22.23
C ASN A 135 8.40 -0.84 -20.71
N VAL A 136 9.66 -0.97 -20.27
CA VAL A 136 10.01 -0.90 -18.84
C VAL A 136 9.72 0.47 -18.20
N TYR A 137 9.66 1.53 -19.02
CA TYR A 137 9.38 2.89 -18.58
C TYR A 137 7.96 3.39 -18.92
N PHE A 138 7.05 2.51 -19.30
CA PHE A 138 5.66 2.90 -19.49
C PHE A 138 5.10 3.55 -18.22
N SER A 139 4.33 4.63 -18.41
CA SER A 139 3.58 5.21 -17.31
C SER A 139 2.60 4.19 -16.73
N MET A 140 2.30 4.29 -15.45
CA MET A 140 1.33 3.38 -14.81
C MET A 140 -0.05 3.47 -15.47
N GLY A 141 -0.43 4.66 -15.93
CA GLY A 141 -1.67 4.86 -16.69
C GLY A 141 -1.68 4.11 -18.02
N THR A 142 -0.56 4.11 -18.76
CA THR A 142 -0.42 3.32 -19.98
C THR A 142 -0.59 1.82 -19.70
N THR A 143 0.03 1.32 -18.65
CA THR A 143 -0.14 -0.10 -18.26
C THR A 143 -1.58 -0.43 -17.84
N ALA A 144 -2.29 0.52 -17.22
CA ALA A 144 -3.70 0.37 -16.86
C ALA A 144 -4.61 0.29 -18.08
N GLU A 145 -4.35 1.10 -19.12
CA GLU A 145 -5.05 1.01 -20.41
C GLU A 145 -4.77 -0.33 -21.10
N ASN A 146 -3.52 -0.78 -21.10
CA ASN A 146 -3.15 -2.09 -21.66
C ASN A 146 -3.91 -3.24 -20.96
N VAL A 147 -4.06 -3.18 -19.64
CA VAL A 147 -4.84 -4.16 -18.88
C VAL A 147 -6.32 -4.07 -19.24
N ALA A 148 -6.89 -2.85 -19.29
CA ALA A 148 -8.29 -2.65 -19.66
C ALA A 148 -8.58 -3.25 -21.04
N LYS A 149 -7.73 -2.98 -22.03
CA LYS A 149 -7.83 -3.53 -23.39
C LYS A 149 -7.71 -5.06 -23.40
N LYS A 150 -6.71 -5.61 -22.71
CA LYS A 150 -6.46 -7.07 -22.68
C LYS A 150 -7.61 -7.86 -22.08
N TYR A 151 -8.25 -7.33 -21.04
CA TYR A 151 -9.35 -7.99 -20.31
C TYR A 151 -10.73 -7.51 -20.76
N ASN A 152 -10.81 -6.66 -21.79
CA ASN A 152 -12.06 -6.05 -22.28
C ASN A 152 -12.87 -5.38 -21.16
N ILE A 153 -12.18 -4.63 -20.30
CA ILE A 153 -12.80 -3.93 -19.17
C ILE A 153 -13.26 -2.56 -19.66
N SER A 154 -14.56 -2.35 -19.68
CA SER A 154 -15.14 -1.11 -20.16
C SER A 154 -14.92 0.05 -19.19
N ARG A 155 -15.02 1.28 -19.68
CA ARG A 155 -15.01 2.48 -18.83
C ARG A 155 -16.11 2.42 -17.76
N LYS A 156 -17.29 1.94 -18.11
CA LYS A 156 -18.42 1.82 -17.18
C LYS A 156 -18.11 0.87 -16.03
N GLU A 157 -17.57 -0.32 -16.28
CA GLU A 157 -17.15 -1.27 -15.24
C GLU A 157 -16.12 -0.64 -14.28
N GLN A 158 -15.16 0.12 -14.82
CA GLN A 158 -14.16 0.82 -14.01
C GLN A 158 -14.79 1.89 -13.11
N GLN A 159 -15.75 2.65 -13.64
CA GLN A 159 -16.46 3.68 -12.90
C GLN A 159 -17.34 3.08 -11.80
N GLU A 160 -18.07 2.01 -12.08
CA GLU A 160 -18.87 1.28 -11.08
C GLU A 160 -18.00 0.75 -9.94
N PHE A 161 -16.84 0.20 -10.26
CA PHE A 161 -15.86 -0.26 -9.27
C PHE A 161 -15.35 0.89 -8.39
N ALA A 162 -15.01 2.02 -8.99
CA ALA A 162 -14.57 3.21 -8.26
C ALA A 162 -15.66 3.78 -7.33
N ILE A 163 -16.90 3.85 -7.80
CA ILE A 163 -18.05 4.27 -6.97
C ILE A 163 -18.20 3.35 -5.77
N GLN A 164 -18.13 2.03 -5.97
CA GLN A 164 -18.21 1.06 -4.87
C GLN A 164 -17.09 1.24 -3.85
N SER A 165 -15.84 1.46 -4.30
CA SER A 165 -14.71 1.75 -3.41
C SER A 165 -14.98 2.98 -2.54
N HIS A 166 -15.43 4.09 -3.14
CA HIS A 166 -15.77 5.30 -2.40
C HIS A 166 -16.95 5.12 -1.44
N THR A 167 -17.97 4.37 -1.83
CA THR A 167 -19.14 4.08 -0.97
C THR A 167 -18.71 3.30 0.27
N LYS A 168 -18.00 2.19 0.09
CA LYS A 168 -17.48 1.36 1.18
C LYS A 168 -16.59 2.16 2.13
N ALA A 169 -15.64 2.94 1.58
CA ALA A 169 -14.73 3.75 2.39
C ALA A 169 -15.48 4.83 3.19
N HIS A 170 -16.50 5.45 2.60
CA HIS A 170 -17.32 6.43 3.28
C HIS A 170 -18.13 5.80 4.43
N GLU A 171 -18.74 4.65 4.20
CA GLU A 171 -19.46 3.90 5.23
C GLU A 171 -18.53 3.48 6.38
N ALA A 172 -17.37 2.96 6.07
CA ALA A 172 -16.36 2.58 7.08
C ALA A 172 -15.88 3.79 7.89
N GLN A 173 -15.54 4.91 7.24
CA GLN A 173 -15.14 6.14 7.93
C GLN A 173 -16.26 6.70 8.79
N SER A 174 -17.50 6.80 8.28
CA SER A 174 -18.65 7.35 8.98
C SER A 174 -19.07 6.49 10.18
N SER A 175 -18.92 5.17 10.09
CA SER A 175 -19.18 4.24 11.20
C SER A 175 -18.05 4.19 12.23
N GLY A 176 -16.93 4.87 11.97
CA GLY A 176 -15.80 4.95 12.88
C GLY A 176 -14.89 3.73 12.88
N LYS A 177 -14.94 2.85 11.87
CA LYS A 177 -14.07 1.67 11.77
C LYS A 177 -12.59 2.02 11.79
N PHE A 178 -12.19 3.12 11.14
CA PHE A 178 -10.78 3.54 11.06
C PHE A 178 -10.26 4.26 12.31
N LYS A 179 -11.11 4.63 13.28
CA LYS A 179 -10.70 5.41 14.46
C LYS A 179 -9.61 4.75 15.32
N ASN A 180 -9.57 3.42 15.34
CA ASN A 180 -8.59 2.68 16.12
C ASN A 180 -7.27 2.47 15.38
N GLU A 181 -7.21 2.75 14.09
CA GLU A 181 -6.06 2.55 13.22
C GLU A 181 -5.38 3.88 12.89
N ILE A 182 -6.17 4.90 12.52
CA ILE A 182 -5.65 6.22 12.16
C ILE A 182 -5.04 6.93 13.37
N VAL A 183 -3.82 7.40 13.20
CA VAL A 183 -3.06 8.25 14.12
C VAL A 183 -3.18 9.68 13.62
N PRO A 184 -3.76 10.60 14.38
CA PRO A 184 -3.82 12.00 13.97
C PRO A 184 -2.41 12.58 13.72
N ILE A 185 -2.29 13.33 12.64
CA ILE A 185 -1.08 14.10 12.33
C ILE A 185 -1.44 15.59 12.35
N GLY A 186 -1.06 16.27 13.40
CA GLY A 186 -1.58 17.61 13.68
C GLY A 186 -3.12 17.57 13.84
N ASP A 187 -3.82 18.44 13.10
CA ASP A 187 -5.28 18.48 13.12
C ASP A 187 -5.96 17.52 12.13
N CYS A 188 -5.18 16.73 11.40
CA CYS A 188 -5.70 15.76 10.43
C CYS A 188 -5.85 14.37 11.07
N ASP A 189 -7.09 13.90 11.21
CA ASP A 189 -7.45 12.64 11.89
C ASP A 189 -8.33 11.70 11.03
N VAL A 190 -8.54 12.04 9.76
CA VAL A 190 -9.35 11.26 8.80
C VAL A 190 -8.72 11.23 7.42
N ASP A 191 -9.03 10.20 6.65
CA ASP A 191 -8.63 10.12 5.24
C ASP A 191 -9.29 11.22 4.40
N GLY A 192 -8.50 11.90 3.59
CA GLY A 192 -8.92 13.09 2.86
C GLY A 192 -9.26 12.87 1.37
N ASN A 193 -9.25 11.63 0.88
CA ASN A 193 -9.49 11.34 -0.54
C ASN A 193 -10.91 10.85 -0.85
N ILE A 194 -11.68 10.45 0.16
CA ILE A 194 -13.01 9.84 0.00
C ILE A 194 -14.00 10.83 -0.63
N ARG A 195 -14.71 10.38 -1.66
CA ARG A 195 -15.70 11.18 -2.40
C ARG A 195 -17.06 10.50 -2.38
N PRO A 196 -17.86 10.69 -1.29
CA PRO A 196 -19.10 9.95 -1.08
C PRO A 196 -20.18 10.25 -2.13
N ASN A 197 -20.09 11.40 -2.80
CA ASN A 197 -21.06 11.82 -3.82
C ASN A 197 -20.63 11.46 -5.25
N SER A 198 -19.83 10.42 -5.41
CA SER A 198 -19.46 9.89 -6.72
C SER A 198 -20.66 9.17 -7.35
N THR A 199 -21.07 9.60 -8.55
CA THR A 199 -22.16 9.00 -9.31
C THR A 199 -21.71 8.70 -10.73
N GLN A 200 -22.36 7.74 -11.39
CA GLN A 200 -22.07 7.39 -12.76
C GLN A 200 -22.11 8.62 -13.69
N GLU A 201 -23.12 9.46 -13.56
CA GLU A 201 -23.31 10.67 -14.36
C GLU A 201 -22.11 11.64 -14.23
N LYS A 202 -21.61 11.85 -12.99
CA LYS A 202 -20.43 12.70 -12.75
C LYS A 202 -19.17 12.10 -13.38
N LEU A 203 -19.01 10.79 -13.32
CA LEU A 203 -17.85 10.11 -13.84
C LEU A 203 -17.86 10.04 -15.36
N ASP A 204 -19.03 9.94 -15.99
CA ASP A 204 -19.18 9.95 -17.47
C ASP A 204 -18.65 11.24 -18.09
N GLY A 205 -18.81 12.37 -17.40
CA GLY A 205 -18.32 13.68 -17.83
C GLY A 205 -16.79 13.87 -17.73
N LEU A 206 -16.04 12.94 -17.13
CA LEU A 206 -14.60 13.10 -16.95
C LEU A 206 -13.83 12.84 -18.24
N LYS A 207 -12.75 13.60 -18.44
CA LYS A 207 -11.81 13.39 -19.55
C LYS A 207 -10.99 12.11 -19.33
N LEU A 208 -10.60 11.47 -20.40
CA LEU A 208 -9.60 10.41 -20.41
C LEU A 208 -8.26 10.96 -19.90
N ALA A 209 -7.54 10.16 -19.11
CA ALA A 209 -6.37 10.65 -18.39
C ALA A 209 -5.04 10.34 -19.08
N PHE A 210 -4.95 9.22 -19.80
CA PHE A 210 -3.67 8.71 -20.31
C PHE A 210 -3.68 8.45 -21.82
N ASP A 211 -4.77 7.98 -22.38
CA ASP A 211 -4.94 7.70 -23.80
C ASP A 211 -6.27 8.30 -24.28
N GLN A 212 -6.25 9.05 -25.38
CA GLN A 212 -7.45 9.70 -25.92
C GLN A 212 -8.46 8.71 -26.52
N GLU A 213 -8.02 7.51 -26.83
CA GLU A 213 -8.86 6.40 -27.31
C GLU A 213 -9.04 5.33 -26.21
N GLY A 214 -8.59 5.62 -24.97
CA GLY A 214 -8.61 4.72 -23.83
C GLY A 214 -9.92 4.72 -23.06
N THR A 215 -9.84 4.23 -21.82
CA THR A 215 -11.00 4.08 -20.93
C THR A 215 -10.73 4.60 -19.52
N VAL A 216 -9.47 4.81 -19.16
CA VAL A 216 -9.04 5.20 -17.81
C VAL A 216 -9.18 6.70 -17.60
N THR A 217 -9.76 7.08 -16.48
CA THR A 217 -9.95 8.47 -16.06
C THR A 217 -9.29 8.73 -14.72
N ALA A 218 -9.23 9.98 -14.29
CA ALA A 218 -8.76 10.34 -12.96
C ALA A 218 -9.58 9.68 -11.83
N ALA A 219 -10.88 9.42 -12.04
CA ALA A 219 -11.74 8.78 -11.06
C ALA A 219 -11.53 7.26 -10.97
N THR A 220 -10.98 6.64 -12.00
CA THR A 220 -10.68 5.20 -12.05
C THR A 220 -9.20 4.89 -11.79
N SER A 221 -8.47 5.90 -11.31
CA SER A 221 -7.07 5.86 -10.89
C SER A 221 -6.94 6.30 -9.44
N SER A 222 -6.09 5.65 -8.67
CA SER A 222 -5.80 6.11 -7.31
C SER A 222 -5.17 7.50 -7.31
N PRO A 223 -5.55 8.40 -6.39
CA PRO A 223 -4.95 9.73 -6.33
C PRO A 223 -3.50 9.65 -5.84
N LEU A 224 -2.65 10.57 -6.31
CA LEU A 224 -1.35 10.80 -5.70
C LEU A 224 -1.55 11.19 -4.24
N THR A 225 -0.86 10.53 -3.32
CA THR A 225 -1.21 10.58 -1.89
C THR A 225 0.02 10.69 -1.02
N ASP A 226 -0.11 11.39 0.09
CA ASP A 226 0.84 11.41 1.21
C ASP A 226 0.28 10.53 2.33
N GLY A 227 1.13 9.68 2.93
CA GLY A 227 0.71 8.81 4.02
C GLY A 227 1.80 7.88 4.51
N ALA A 228 1.60 7.33 5.70
CA ALA A 228 2.47 6.34 6.33
C ALA A 228 1.64 5.27 7.04
N SER A 229 2.18 4.07 7.15
CA SER A 229 1.56 2.97 7.88
C SER A 229 2.63 2.13 8.57
N ALA A 230 2.28 1.48 9.67
CA ALA A 230 3.16 0.57 10.38
C ALA A 230 2.39 -0.56 11.06
N VAL A 231 3.04 -1.71 11.16
CA VAL A 231 2.52 -2.92 11.79
C VAL A 231 3.61 -3.59 12.61
N LEU A 232 3.23 -4.11 13.79
CA LEU A 232 4.11 -4.90 14.63
C LEU A 232 4.11 -6.37 14.17
N ILE A 233 5.27 -6.89 13.82
CA ILE A 233 5.47 -8.30 13.45
C ILE A 233 6.37 -8.95 14.50
N CYS A 234 5.94 -10.06 15.08
CA CYS A 234 6.75 -10.78 16.06
C CYS A 234 6.55 -12.29 15.99
N GLU A 235 7.49 -13.01 16.60
CA GLU A 235 7.39 -14.45 16.83
C GLU A 235 6.15 -14.77 17.69
N GLU A 236 5.46 -15.85 17.38
CA GLU A 236 4.22 -16.24 18.09
C GLU A 236 4.45 -16.51 19.59
N ASN A 237 5.57 -17.15 19.94
CA ASN A 237 5.89 -17.41 21.35
C ASN A 237 6.14 -16.11 22.11
N TYR A 238 6.90 -15.17 21.51
CA TYR A 238 7.10 -13.85 22.08
C TYR A 238 5.76 -13.13 22.35
N ALA A 239 4.83 -13.18 21.38
CA ALA A 239 3.52 -12.56 21.55
C ALA A 239 2.74 -13.17 22.73
N LYS A 240 2.76 -14.50 22.86
CA LYS A 240 2.09 -15.21 23.96
C LYS A 240 2.72 -14.94 25.33
N GLU A 241 4.05 -14.97 25.42
CA GLU A 241 4.81 -14.72 26.65
C GLU A 241 4.60 -13.29 27.18
N ASN A 242 4.41 -12.33 26.26
CA ASN A 242 4.19 -10.92 26.59
C ASN A 242 2.71 -10.49 26.58
N ASN A 243 1.78 -11.44 26.47
CA ASN A 243 0.34 -11.21 26.44
C ASN A 243 -0.08 -10.18 25.36
N LEU A 244 0.57 -10.20 24.20
CA LEU A 244 0.22 -9.33 23.07
C LEU A 244 -1.01 -9.89 22.35
N GLU A 245 -1.90 -9.00 21.95
CA GLU A 245 -3.04 -9.36 21.11
C GLU A 245 -2.55 -9.83 19.72
N ILE A 246 -2.92 -11.03 19.33
CA ILE A 246 -2.60 -11.60 18.01
C ILE A 246 -3.76 -11.37 17.07
N LEU A 247 -3.63 -10.39 16.13
CA LEU A 247 -4.65 -10.10 15.14
C LEU A 247 -4.66 -11.13 13.99
N GLY A 248 -3.51 -11.72 13.68
CA GLY A 248 -3.39 -12.70 12.60
C GLY A 248 -2.02 -13.34 12.54
N ARG A 249 -1.90 -14.38 11.74
CA ARG A 249 -0.65 -15.10 11.45
C ARG A 249 -0.30 -14.96 9.97
N ILE A 250 0.96 -14.71 9.66
CA ILE A 250 1.47 -14.80 8.29
C ILE A 250 1.64 -16.29 7.95
N VAL A 251 0.80 -16.79 7.04
CA VAL A 251 0.79 -18.20 6.65
C VAL A 251 1.76 -18.44 5.49
N SER A 252 1.75 -17.57 4.49
CA SER A 252 2.65 -17.64 3.35
C SER A 252 2.90 -16.27 2.76
N THR A 253 3.99 -16.16 2.02
CA THR A 253 4.35 -14.96 1.26
C THR A 253 4.77 -15.36 -0.15
N ALA A 254 4.53 -14.48 -1.13
CA ALA A 254 5.02 -14.69 -2.47
C ALA A 254 5.21 -13.37 -3.22
N VAL A 255 6.14 -13.38 -4.14
CA VAL A 255 6.34 -12.35 -5.15
C VAL A 255 6.48 -13.01 -6.51
N GLU A 256 6.09 -12.28 -7.56
CA GLU A 256 6.18 -12.75 -8.94
C GLU A 256 6.47 -11.59 -9.88
N GLY A 257 7.42 -11.80 -10.80
CA GLY A 257 7.69 -10.88 -11.90
C GLY A 257 6.63 -11.02 -12.99
N CYS A 258 6.31 -9.94 -13.67
CA CYS A 258 5.40 -9.93 -14.81
C CYS A 258 5.92 -9.03 -15.93
N LYS A 259 5.28 -9.09 -17.10
CA LYS A 259 5.65 -8.22 -18.22
C LYS A 259 5.40 -6.76 -17.84
N PRO A 260 6.34 -5.85 -18.11
CA PRO A 260 6.21 -4.44 -17.80
C PRO A 260 4.94 -3.81 -18.36
N ASP A 261 4.55 -4.16 -19.60
CA ASP A 261 3.33 -3.67 -20.27
C ASP A 261 2.06 -3.88 -19.46
N TYR A 262 2.06 -4.88 -18.58
CA TYR A 262 0.92 -5.35 -17.81
C TYR A 262 1.27 -5.49 -16.32
N MET A 263 2.11 -4.58 -15.79
CA MET A 263 2.59 -4.69 -14.40
C MET A 263 1.44 -4.82 -13.38
N GLY A 264 0.28 -4.24 -13.67
CA GLY A 264 -0.92 -4.35 -12.82
C GLY A 264 -1.44 -5.78 -12.63
N LEU A 265 -1.00 -6.75 -13.45
CA LEU A 265 -1.36 -8.18 -13.31
C LEU A 265 -0.43 -8.95 -12.36
N GLY A 266 0.62 -8.31 -11.83
CA GLY A 266 1.55 -8.94 -10.87
C GLY A 266 0.87 -9.64 -9.69
N PRO A 267 -0.18 -9.07 -9.08
CA PRO A 267 -0.90 -9.70 -7.99
C PRO A 267 -1.47 -11.10 -8.33
N ILE A 268 -1.79 -11.37 -9.59
CA ILE A 268 -2.37 -12.65 -10.01
C ILE A 268 -1.40 -13.80 -9.74
N GLY A 269 -0.19 -13.72 -10.30
CA GLY A 269 0.82 -14.76 -10.14
C GLY A 269 1.31 -14.87 -8.69
N ALA A 270 1.51 -13.73 -8.03
CA ALA A 270 1.91 -13.71 -6.62
C ALA A 270 0.86 -14.36 -5.71
N SER A 271 -0.44 -14.07 -5.91
CA SER A 271 -1.53 -14.69 -5.13
C SER A 271 -1.65 -16.18 -5.38
N LYS A 272 -1.60 -16.63 -6.64
CA LYS A 272 -1.60 -18.06 -6.98
C LYS A 272 -0.45 -18.80 -6.29
N LYS A 273 0.74 -18.21 -6.30
CA LYS A 273 1.93 -18.78 -5.65
C LYS A 273 1.80 -18.79 -4.11
N ALA A 274 1.25 -17.74 -3.51
CA ALA A 274 1.01 -17.69 -2.06
C ALA A 274 -0.01 -18.74 -1.62
N LEU A 275 -1.12 -18.86 -2.33
CA LEU A 275 -2.14 -19.90 -2.09
C LEU A 275 -1.55 -21.31 -2.20
N GLN A 276 -0.77 -21.59 -3.24
CA GLN A 276 -0.09 -22.87 -3.41
C GLN A 276 0.84 -23.19 -2.23
N ARG A 277 1.64 -22.23 -1.77
CA ARG A 277 2.53 -22.40 -0.60
C ARG A 277 1.77 -22.62 0.70
N ALA A 278 0.60 -22.03 0.83
CA ALA A 278 -0.29 -22.21 1.97
C ALA A 278 -1.11 -23.52 1.89
N ASN A 279 -1.07 -24.23 0.78
CA ASN A 279 -1.96 -25.35 0.47
C ASN A 279 -3.45 -24.97 0.58
N LEU A 280 -3.79 -23.78 0.07
CA LEU A 280 -5.14 -23.23 0.05
C LEU A 280 -5.60 -22.97 -1.38
N THR A 281 -6.91 -22.91 -1.53
CA THR A 281 -7.59 -22.50 -2.77
C THR A 281 -8.35 -21.20 -2.54
N ILE A 282 -8.66 -20.47 -3.60
CA ILE A 282 -9.27 -19.13 -3.49
C ILE A 282 -10.67 -19.15 -2.83
N ASP A 283 -11.40 -20.23 -2.94
CA ASP A 283 -12.72 -20.42 -2.30
C ASP A 283 -12.64 -20.46 -0.77
N LYS A 284 -11.46 -20.83 -0.22
CA LYS A 284 -11.18 -20.84 1.23
C LYS A 284 -10.78 -19.49 1.80
N ILE A 285 -10.69 -18.47 0.95
CA ILE A 285 -10.35 -17.12 1.38
C ILE A 285 -11.62 -16.33 1.66
N ASP A 286 -11.73 -15.77 2.84
CA ASP A 286 -12.93 -15.04 3.27
C ASP A 286 -12.86 -13.57 2.91
N ILE A 287 -11.67 -12.96 2.96
CA ILE A 287 -11.43 -11.53 2.69
C ILE A 287 -10.21 -11.41 1.79
N VAL A 288 -10.29 -10.50 0.84
CA VAL A 288 -9.20 -10.15 -0.07
C VAL A 288 -9.02 -8.65 -0.07
N GLU A 289 -7.85 -8.19 0.36
CA GLU A 289 -7.43 -6.81 0.21
C GLU A 289 -6.48 -6.71 -1.00
N ILE A 290 -6.87 -5.92 -2.00
CA ILE A 290 -6.08 -5.64 -3.19
C ILE A 290 -5.91 -4.13 -3.33
N ASN A 291 -4.65 -3.69 -3.52
CA ASN A 291 -4.40 -2.28 -3.76
C ASN A 291 -5.00 -1.84 -5.10
N GLU A 292 -5.92 -0.90 -5.05
CA GLU A 292 -6.64 -0.36 -6.22
C GLU A 292 -5.82 0.76 -6.87
N ALA A 293 -4.65 0.43 -7.40
CA ALA A 293 -3.86 1.43 -8.15
C ALA A 293 -4.67 1.99 -9.33
N PHE A 294 -5.40 1.10 -10.02
CA PHE A 294 -6.38 1.42 -11.07
C PHE A 294 -7.56 0.44 -10.98
N ALA A 295 -8.75 0.92 -11.31
CA ALA A 295 -9.94 0.07 -11.36
C ALA A 295 -9.77 -1.07 -12.38
N SER A 296 -9.23 -0.80 -13.58
CA SER A 296 -8.97 -1.81 -14.60
C SER A 296 -8.07 -2.94 -14.11
N GLN A 297 -6.98 -2.59 -13.39
CA GLN A 297 -6.05 -3.54 -12.82
C GLN A 297 -6.73 -4.41 -11.75
N SER A 298 -7.47 -3.81 -10.83
CA SER A 298 -8.15 -4.53 -9.76
C SER A 298 -9.21 -5.48 -10.30
N ILE A 299 -10.04 -5.02 -11.23
CA ILE A 299 -11.06 -5.85 -11.90
C ILE A 299 -10.41 -7.03 -12.63
N ALA A 300 -9.31 -6.81 -13.35
CA ALA A 300 -8.59 -7.88 -14.04
C ALA A 300 -8.07 -8.94 -13.07
N CYS A 301 -7.46 -8.52 -11.95
CA CYS A 301 -6.98 -9.43 -10.91
C CYS A 301 -8.11 -10.24 -10.28
N VAL A 302 -9.22 -9.60 -9.93
CA VAL A 302 -10.40 -10.26 -9.35
C VAL A 302 -10.99 -11.29 -10.31
N LYS A 303 -11.15 -10.93 -11.59
CA LYS A 303 -11.66 -11.84 -12.64
C LYS A 303 -10.74 -13.05 -12.85
N ASP A 304 -9.43 -12.83 -12.99
CA ASP A 304 -8.47 -13.92 -13.26
C ASP A 304 -8.31 -14.88 -12.07
N LEU A 305 -8.37 -14.36 -10.86
CA LEU A 305 -8.29 -15.17 -9.63
C LEU A 305 -9.63 -15.84 -9.27
N GLY A 306 -10.74 -15.46 -9.91
CA GLY A 306 -12.07 -15.99 -9.58
C GLY A 306 -12.58 -15.56 -8.21
N ILE A 307 -12.24 -14.35 -7.78
CA ILE A 307 -12.62 -13.81 -6.47
C ILE A 307 -14.05 -13.26 -6.53
N ASP A 308 -14.87 -13.56 -5.53
CA ASP A 308 -16.15 -12.87 -5.33
C ASP A 308 -15.91 -11.40 -4.91
N LEU A 309 -16.42 -10.45 -5.67
CA LEU A 309 -16.32 -9.02 -5.38
C LEU A 309 -16.84 -8.64 -4.00
N LYS A 310 -17.73 -9.41 -3.41
CA LYS A 310 -18.23 -9.19 -2.05
C LYS A 310 -17.17 -9.42 -0.98
N LYS A 311 -16.09 -10.12 -1.30
CA LYS A 311 -14.97 -10.40 -0.41
C LYS A 311 -13.82 -9.39 -0.58
N VAL A 312 -13.91 -8.50 -1.58
CA VAL A 312 -12.83 -7.60 -1.96
C VAL A 312 -12.99 -6.24 -1.29
N ASN A 313 -11.92 -5.77 -0.63
CA ASN A 313 -11.81 -4.42 -0.08
C ASN A 313 -13.10 -4.03 0.66
N LEU A 314 -13.37 -4.68 1.77
CA LEU A 314 -14.66 -4.57 2.47
C LEU A 314 -14.94 -3.13 2.94
N ASP A 315 -13.91 -2.40 3.28
CA ASP A 315 -13.96 -1.03 3.78
C ASP A 315 -13.44 0.01 2.75
N GLY A 316 -13.53 -0.34 1.46
CA GLY A 316 -13.00 0.47 0.36
C GLY A 316 -11.51 0.24 0.11
N GLY A 317 -10.98 0.79 -0.96
CA GLY A 317 -9.60 0.61 -1.35
C GLY A 317 -8.92 1.91 -1.81
N ALA A 318 -7.78 1.79 -2.47
CA ALA A 318 -6.91 2.92 -2.79
C ALA A 318 -7.51 3.96 -3.74
N LEU A 319 -8.54 3.62 -4.53
CA LEU A 319 -9.26 4.61 -5.34
C LEU A 319 -9.94 5.65 -4.43
N ALA A 320 -10.45 5.22 -3.30
CA ALA A 320 -11.11 6.06 -2.31
C ALA A 320 -10.18 6.58 -1.22
N LEU A 321 -9.37 5.69 -0.64
CA LEU A 321 -8.51 6.02 0.49
C LEU A 321 -7.24 6.76 0.06
N GLY A 322 -6.72 6.44 -1.12
CA GLY A 322 -5.46 6.95 -1.63
C GLY A 322 -4.35 5.90 -1.68
N HIS A 323 -3.26 6.26 -2.36
CA HIS A 323 -2.15 5.35 -2.64
C HIS A 323 -0.79 6.04 -2.42
N PRO A 324 -0.33 6.19 -1.16
CA PRO A 324 1.04 6.62 -0.88
C PRO A 324 1.99 5.44 -1.13
N LEU A 325 2.54 5.32 -2.33
CA LEU A 325 3.13 4.16 -3.00
C LEU A 325 3.81 3.12 -2.09
N GLY A 326 4.71 3.56 -1.20
CA GLY A 326 5.45 2.67 -0.30
C GLY A 326 4.64 2.13 0.89
N ALA A 327 3.46 2.70 1.20
CA ALA A 327 2.75 2.45 2.45
C ALA A 327 1.59 1.43 2.41
N PRO A 328 0.78 1.28 1.33
CA PRO A 328 -0.49 0.55 1.40
C PRO A 328 -0.41 -0.91 1.83
N GLY A 329 0.71 -1.59 1.56
CA GLY A 329 0.85 -3.02 1.87
C GLY A 329 0.88 -3.37 3.36
N SER A 330 0.93 -2.37 4.25
CA SER A 330 0.90 -2.55 5.71
C SER A 330 -0.28 -1.84 6.39
N ARG A 331 -1.20 -1.31 5.59
CA ARG A 331 -2.44 -0.70 6.05
C ARG A 331 -3.65 -1.64 6.04
#